data_a7e713d6c9d1f8875a5a43c77145f83e
#
_entry.id   a7e713d6c9d1f8875a5a43c77145f83e
#
_cell.length_a   1.000
_cell.length_b   1.000
_cell.length_c   1.000
_cell.angle_alpha   90.00
_cell.angle_beta   90.00
_cell.angle_gamma   90.00
#
_symmetry.space_group_name_H-M   'P 1'
#
loop_
_entity.id
_entity.type
_entity.pdbx_description
1 polymer ?
#
loop_
_entity_poly.entity_id
_entity_poly.type
_entity_poly.pdbx_seq_one_letter_code
_entity_poly.pdbx_strand_id
1 'polypeptide(L)'
;MTYESLAGMSDEQLALSLLDTEKHLFKLRFQLATDRLEATSEIRVAKRDIARVKTVQRERELKRLGELPDAEIARQVETLTERVDSPGKRRIKRGLYRLQMIQTGRTTKKGDR
;
A
#
# COMPACT_ATOMS: atom_id res chain seq x y z
N MET A 1 6.00 -11.27 12.80
CA MET A 1 4.65 -10.67 12.58
C MET A 1 3.82 -11.54 11.66
N THR A 2 2.61 -11.85 12.03
CA THR A 2 1.67 -12.56 11.16
C THR A 2 0.68 -11.56 10.54
N TYR A 3 0.08 -11.94 9.41
CA TYR A 3 -0.96 -11.13 8.78
C TYR A 3 -2.13 -10.85 9.73
N GLU A 4 -2.58 -11.88 10.45
CA GLU A 4 -3.70 -11.77 11.39
C GLU A 4 -3.45 -10.75 12.49
N SER A 5 -2.24 -10.74 13.06
CA SER A 5 -1.88 -9.78 14.10
C SER A 5 -1.85 -8.34 13.56
N LEU A 6 -1.39 -8.15 12.33
CA LEU A 6 -1.36 -6.86 11.67
C LEU A 6 -2.76 -6.39 11.27
N ALA A 7 -3.61 -7.30 10.81
CA ALA A 7 -4.99 -6.98 10.44
C ALA A 7 -5.83 -6.46 11.63
N GLY A 8 -5.50 -6.88 12.86
CA GLY A 8 -6.14 -6.40 14.09
C GLY A 8 -5.65 -5.05 14.60
N MET A 9 -4.57 -4.50 14.04
CA MET A 9 -4.00 -3.22 14.46
C MET A 9 -4.73 -2.03 13.85
N SER A 10 -4.75 -0.89 14.57
CA SER A 10 -5.22 0.38 14.00
C SER A 10 -4.24 0.92 12.96
N ASP A 11 -4.67 1.89 12.14
CA ASP A 11 -3.81 2.51 11.13
C ASP A 11 -2.59 3.21 11.75
N GLU A 12 -2.78 3.83 12.91
CA GLU A 12 -1.70 4.48 13.67
C GLU A 12 -0.70 3.45 14.18
N GLN A 13 -1.18 2.33 14.71
CA GLN A 13 -0.33 1.22 15.17
C GLN A 13 0.45 0.60 14.00
N LEU A 14 -0.18 0.44 12.84
CA LEU A 14 0.50 -0.03 11.63
C LEU A 14 1.59 0.93 11.18
N ALA A 15 1.34 2.24 11.21
CA ALA A 15 2.33 3.25 10.85
C ALA A 15 3.54 3.23 11.80
N LEU A 16 3.30 3.12 13.11
CA LEU A 16 4.37 2.99 14.11
C LEU A 16 5.16 1.69 13.94
N SER A 17 4.47 0.58 13.71
CA SER A 17 5.09 -0.72 13.46
C SER A 17 5.97 -0.70 12.21
N LEU A 18 5.50 -0.03 11.14
CA LEU A 18 6.29 0.15 9.93
C LEU A 18 7.57 0.94 10.21
N LEU A 19 7.44 2.08 10.90
CA LEU A 19 8.58 2.92 11.24
C LEU A 19 9.61 2.18 12.10
N ASP A 20 9.17 1.43 13.10
CA ASP A 20 10.04 0.64 13.97
C ASP A 20 10.77 -0.46 13.20
N THR A 21 10.06 -1.14 12.30
CA THR A 21 10.65 -2.21 11.47
C THR A 21 11.65 -1.64 10.46
N GLU A 22 11.37 -0.48 9.89
CA GLU A 22 12.31 0.22 8.99
C GLU A 22 13.58 0.66 9.73
N LYS A 23 13.46 1.19 10.94
CA LYS A 23 14.59 1.52 11.80
C LYS A 23 15.41 0.27 12.16
N HIS A 24 14.74 -0.83 12.45
CA HIS A 24 15.39 -2.10 12.74
C HIS A 24 16.17 -2.62 11.52
N LEU A 25 15.59 -2.56 10.33
CA LEU A 25 16.28 -2.92 9.09
C LEU A 25 17.52 -2.05 8.85
N PHE A 26 17.41 -0.74 9.09
CA PHE A 26 18.55 0.16 8.99
C PHE A 26 19.67 -0.23 9.94
N LYS A 27 19.37 -0.54 11.21
CA LYS A 27 20.36 -1.03 12.18
C LYS A 27 21.03 -2.31 11.71
N LEU A 28 20.27 -3.26 11.19
CA LEU A 28 20.80 -4.52 10.69
C LEU A 28 21.75 -4.31 9.50
N ARG A 29 21.38 -3.44 8.58
CA ARG A 29 22.24 -3.07 7.45
C ARG A 29 23.52 -2.37 7.90
N PHE A 30 23.41 -1.49 8.89
CA PHE A 30 24.58 -0.83 9.48
C PHE A 30 25.51 -1.82 10.15
N GLN A 31 24.96 -2.78 10.93
CA GLN A 31 25.74 -3.85 11.56
C GLN A 31 26.43 -4.75 10.52
N LEU A 32 25.74 -5.05 9.42
CA LEU A 32 26.32 -5.81 8.32
C LEU A 32 27.50 -5.07 7.68
N ALA A 33 27.35 -3.78 7.44
CA ALA A 33 28.42 -2.93 6.86
C ALA A 33 29.65 -2.81 7.77
N THR A 34 29.46 -2.93 9.08
CA THR A 34 30.55 -2.88 10.07
C THR A 34 31.03 -4.27 10.55
N ASP A 35 30.63 -5.34 9.86
CA ASP A 35 30.95 -6.75 10.16
C ASP A 35 30.53 -7.19 11.59
N ARG A 36 29.53 -6.55 12.18
CA ARG A 36 28.99 -6.87 13.52
C ARG A 36 27.76 -7.77 13.49
N LEU A 37 27.19 -8.04 12.30
CA LEU A 37 26.00 -8.85 12.17
C LEU A 37 26.39 -10.33 12.00
N GLU A 38 26.00 -11.16 12.98
CA GLU A 38 26.26 -12.60 12.95
C GLU A 38 25.24 -13.36 12.09
N ALA A 39 23.99 -12.89 12.01
CA ALA A 39 22.91 -13.56 11.28
C ALA A 39 22.31 -12.65 10.20
N THR A 40 22.66 -12.88 8.94
CA THR A 40 22.10 -12.15 7.79
C THR A 40 20.63 -12.49 7.53
N SER A 41 20.13 -13.62 8.06
CA SER A 41 18.72 -14.02 7.97
C SER A 41 17.76 -13.01 8.60
N GLU A 42 18.18 -12.27 9.62
CA GLU A 42 17.39 -11.23 10.28
C GLU A 42 17.00 -10.10 9.31
N ILE A 43 17.90 -9.75 8.38
CA ILE A 43 17.60 -8.75 7.33
C ILE A 43 16.44 -9.21 6.45
N ARG A 44 16.42 -10.49 6.10
CA ARG A 44 15.35 -11.08 5.29
C ARG A 44 14.03 -11.07 6.04
N VAL A 45 14.03 -11.40 7.33
CA VAL A 45 12.84 -11.37 8.18
C VAL A 45 12.31 -9.93 8.27
N ALA A 46 13.17 -8.95 8.56
CA ALA A 46 12.78 -7.53 8.65
C ALA A 46 12.16 -7.02 7.35
N LYS A 47 12.73 -7.38 6.20
CA LYS A 47 12.16 -7.03 4.88
C LYS A 47 10.76 -7.61 4.67
N ARG A 48 10.55 -8.87 5.08
CA ARG A 48 9.24 -9.52 4.99
C ARG A 48 8.20 -8.87 5.89
N ASP A 49 8.61 -8.47 7.08
CA ASP A 49 7.72 -7.78 8.02
C ASP A 49 7.29 -6.42 7.48
N ILE A 50 8.21 -5.65 6.91
CA ILE A 50 7.88 -4.39 6.21
C ILE A 50 6.89 -4.64 5.07
N ALA A 51 7.12 -5.67 4.26
CA ALA A 51 6.22 -6.01 3.15
C ALA A 51 4.82 -6.38 3.65
N ARG A 52 4.71 -7.14 4.73
CA ARG A 52 3.43 -7.50 5.34
C ARG A 52 2.66 -6.29 5.85
N VAL A 53 3.33 -5.39 6.56
CA VAL A 53 2.70 -4.15 7.06
C VAL A 53 2.19 -3.30 5.89
N LYS A 54 3.01 -3.10 4.87
CA LYS A 54 2.63 -2.35 3.66
C LYS A 54 1.47 -3.00 2.91
N THR A 55 1.41 -4.33 2.88
CA THR A 55 0.30 -5.07 2.28
C THR A 55 -1.01 -4.78 3.00
N VAL A 56 -1.04 -4.87 4.33
CA VAL A 56 -2.24 -4.58 5.13
C VAL A 56 -2.68 -3.11 4.96
N GLN A 57 -1.74 -2.17 4.99
CA GLN A 57 -2.04 -0.77 4.74
C GLN A 57 -2.67 -0.56 3.36
N ARG A 58 -2.10 -1.19 2.34
CA ARG A 58 -2.60 -1.08 0.96
C ARG A 58 -3.98 -1.70 0.78
N GLU A 59 -4.22 -2.84 1.40
CA GLU A 59 -5.56 -3.47 1.39
C GLU A 59 -6.62 -2.54 1.99
N ARG A 60 -6.31 -1.86 3.09
CA ARG A 60 -7.22 -0.89 3.71
C ARG A 60 -7.47 0.32 2.83
N GLU A 61 -6.41 0.86 2.19
CA GLU A 61 -6.56 1.96 1.23
C GLU A 61 -7.46 1.57 0.07
N LEU A 62 -7.27 0.38 -0.50
CA LEU A 62 -8.08 -0.13 -1.61
C LEU A 62 -9.54 -0.35 -1.19
N LYS A 63 -9.76 -0.86 0.01
CA LYS A 63 -11.11 -1.03 0.56
C LYS A 63 -11.82 0.31 0.74
N ARG A 64 -11.13 1.32 1.29
CA ARG A 64 -11.67 2.68 1.42
C ARG A 64 -11.97 3.29 0.05
N LEU A 65 -11.10 3.09 -0.91
CA LEU A 65 -11.29 3.57 -2.28
C LEU A 65 -12.55 2.96 -2.91
N GLY A 66 -12.79 1.66 -2.69
CA GLY A 66 -13.99 0.97 -3.15
C GLY A 66 -15.29 1.43 -2.48
N GLU A 67 -15.20 2.04 -1.30
CA GLU A 67 -16.35 2.55 -0.54
C GLU A 67 -16.68 4.02 -0.87
N LEU A 68 -15.84 4.72 -1.66
CA LEU A 68 -16.07 6.13 -1.99
C LEU A 68 -17.33 6.34 -2.84
N PRO A 69 -18.01 7.51 -2.68
CA PRO A 69 -19.12 7.90 -3.57
C PRO A 69 -18.70 8.00 -5.03
N ASP A 70 -19.62 7.72 -5.95
CA ASP A 70 -19.35 7.78 -7.41
C ASP A 70 -18.84 9.16 -7.86
N ALA A 71 -19.37 10.24 -7.29
CA ALA A 71 -18.95 11.61 -7.58
C ALA A 71 -17.47 11.85 -7.22
N GLU A 72 -17.01 11.32 -6.08
CA GLU A 72 -15.63 11.43 -5.62
C GLU A 72 -14.69 10.65 -6.52
N ILE A 73 -15.07 9.44 -6.92
CA ILE A 73 -14.29 8.61 -7.85
C ILE A 73 -14.18 9.30 -9.21
N ALA A 74 -15.29 9.85 -9.73
CA ALA A 74 -15.29 10.60 -10.99
C ALA A 74 -14.34 11.80 -10.95
N ARG A 75 -14.33 12.54 -9.85
CA ARG A 75 -13.42 13.67 -9.64
C ARG A 75 -11.96 13.24 -9.61
N GLN A 76 -11.64 12.14 -8.94
CA GLN A 76 -10.28 11.59 -8.90
C GLN A 76 -9.83 11.10 -10.28
N VAL A 77 -10.70 10.45 -11.04
CA VAL A 77 -10.43 10.03 -12.42
C VAL A 77 -10.10 11.24 -13.28
N GLU A 78 -10.89 12.31 -13.21
CA GLU A 78 -10.66 13.54 -13.95
C GLU A 78 -9.29 14.17 -13.60
N THR A 79 -8.99 14.30 -12.31
CA THR A 79 -7.69 14.82 -11.84
C THR A 79 -6.51 14.00 -12.36
N LEU A 80 -6.60 12.67 -12.31
CA LEU A 80 -5.54 11.78 -12.79
C LEU A 80 -5.41 11.82 -14.32
N THR A 81 -6.51 11.96 -15.04
CA THR A 81 -6.50 12.08 -16.51
C THR A 81 -5.74 13.35 -16.95
N GLU A 82 -5.93 14.46 -16.25
CA GLU A 82 -5.19 15.71 -16.52
C GLU A 82 -3.68 15.55 -16.28
N ARG A 83 -3.28 14.65 -15.39
CA ARG A 83 -1.88 14.44 -15.01
C ARG A 83 -1.21 13.27 -15.72
N VAL A 84 -1.85 12.65 -16.68
CA VAL A 84 -1.37 11.43 -17.36
C VAL A 84 0.02 11.61 -18.01
N ASP A 85 0.34 12.80 -18.49
CA ASP A 85 1.62 13.10 -19.16
C ASP A 85 2.69 13.66 -18.21
N SER A 86 2.37 13.78 -16.92
CA SER A 86 3.32 14.30 -15.92
C SER A 86 4.34 13.24 -15.47
N PRO A 87 5.44 13.63 -14.78
CA PRO A 87 6.35 12.67 -14.16
C PRO A 87 5.62 11.69 -13.27
N GLY A 88 6.01 10.40 -13.32
CA GLY A 88 5.31 9.34 -12.58
C GLY A 88 4.11 8.74 -13.31
N LYS A 89 4.00 8.92 -14.61
CA LYS A 89 2.86 8.48 -15.43
C LYS A 89 2.46 7.00 -15.26
N ARG A 90 3.41 6.11 -15.00
CA ARG A 90 3.10 4.68 -14.76
C ARG A 90 2.23 4.49 -13.52
N ARG A 91 2.56 5.18 -12.43
CA ARG A 91 1.80 5.15 -11.18
C ARG A 91 0.43 5.78 -11.36
N ILE A 92 0.37 6.89 -12.08
CA ILE A 92 -0.87 7.59 -12.41
C ILE A 92 -1.79 6.71 -13.26
N LYS A 93 -1.26 6.06 -14.30
CA LYS A 93 -2.02 5.12 -15.14
C LYS A 93 -2.56 3.92 -14.37
N ARG A 94 -1.79 3.36 -13.43
CA ARG A 94 -2.26 2.28 -12.55
C ARG A 94 -3.41 2.73 -11.65
N GLY A 95 -3.29 3.92 -11.07
CA GLY A 95 -4.34 4.51 -10.24
C GLY A 95 -5.61 4.79 -11.05
N LEU A 96 -5.46 5.36 -12.23
CA LEU A 96 -6.56 5.63 -13.16
C LEU A 96 -7.27 4.33 -13.58
N TYR A 97 -6.51 3.31 -13.98
CA TYR A 97 -7.06 2.00 -14.34
C TYR A 97 -7.90 1.40 -13.19
N ARG A 98 -7.38 1.45 -11.98
CA ARG A 98 -8.08 0.94 -10.79
C ARG A 98 -9.40 1.67 -10.54
N LEU A 99 -9.40 2.99 -10.62
CA LEU A 99 -10.61 3.81 -10.44
C LEU A 99 -11.65 3.53 -11.54
N GLN A 100 -11.20 3.40 -12.79
CA GLN A 100 -12.06 3.07 -13.92
C GLN A 100 -12.67 1.67 -13.74
N MET A 101 -11.92 0.70 -13.25
CA MET A 101 -12.44 -0.65 -12.96
C MET A 101 -13.51 -0.62 -11.87
N ILE A 102 -13.35 0.22 -10.84
CA ILE A 102 -14.35 0.40 -9.79
C ILE A 102 -15.64 1.01 -10.40
N GLN A 103 -15.53 2.04 -11.22
CA GLN A 103 -16.68 2.66 -11.90
C GLN A 103 -17.41 1.65 -12.80
N THR A 104 -16.66 0.91 -13.61
CA THR A 104 -17.22 -0.11 -14.52
C THR A 104 -17.93 -1.22 -13.73
N GLY A 105 -17.32 -1.71 -12.66
CA GLY A 105 -17.92 -2.71 -11.79
C GLY A 105 -19.25 -2.25 -11.17
N ARG A 106 -19.34 -1.00 -10.75
CA ARG A 106 -20.59 -0.42 -10.22
C ARG A 106 -21.66 -0.26 -11.30
N THR A 107 -21.27 0.17 -12.49
CA THR A 107 -22.19 0.31 -13.63
C THR A 107 -22.76 -1.03 -14.08
N THR A 108 -21.90 -2.06 -14.15
CA THR A 108 -22.30 -3.43 -14.50
C THR A 108 -23.27 -4.00 -13.47
N LYS A 109 -23.04 -3.79 -12.18
CA LYS A 109 -23.96 -4.22 -11.12
C LYS A 109 -25.33 -3.54 -11.20
N LYS A 110 -25.37 -2.29 -11.63
CA LYS A 110 -26.63 -1.57 -11.87
C LYS A 110 -27.36 -2.05 -13.11
N GLY A 111 -26.66 -2.57 -14.12
CA GLY A 111 -27.22 -3.09 -15.35
C GLY A 111 -27.79 -4.50 -15.24
N ASP A 112 -27.38 -5.28 -14.26
CA ASP A 112 -27.80 -6.68 -14.03
C ASP A 112 -29.11 -6.80 -13.21
N ARG A 113 -29.85 -5.72 -13.06
CA ARG A 113 -31.17 -5.73 -12.40
C ARG A 113 -32.30 -5.98 -13.37
#